data_2fa85ee4b130c5359c06185794b99b31
#
_entry.id   2fa85ee4b130c5359c06185794b99b31
#
_cell.length_a   1.000
_cell.length_b   1.000
_cell.length_c   1.000
_cell.angle_alpha   90.00
_cell.angle_beta   90.00
_cell.angle_gamma   90.00
#
_symmetry.space_group_name_H-M   'P 1'
#
loop_
_entity.id
_entity.type
_entity.pdbx_description
1 polymer ?
#
loop_
_entity_poly.entity_id
_entity_poly.type
_entity_poly.pdbx_seq_one_letter_code
_entity_poly.pdbx_strand_id
1 'polypeptide(L)'
;MAPKRIMISADHGLAVVYFLQTDVLPTLLDAGVEVILVTDDGLKEQITQRFGRPGLVVEGLRLNQARDYFDREQHTWQYWLHFLRWMGGSKRINTTAMDGHLRQMGVETSRKGKLLMPFIRLATWVLRRSRLARRWLVRAKQRFTPAIYTDLFERYQPDLVVASTPGWRLDRYLLREAAARGIETAAVIVGWDNPSSYRLPGAPVNWITCWSEIQKRELVLGSDWQSERVHVGGIPSYDGYFR
;
A
#
# COMPACT_ATOMS: atom_id res chain seq x y z
N MET A 1 16.10 -18.92 -20.20
CA MET A 1 15.10 -18.77 -19.13
C MET A 1 14.05 -17.78 -19.64
N ALA A 2 12.76 -17.97 -19.34
CA ALA A 2 11.77 -16.95 -19.63
C ALA A 2 12.09 -15.67 -18.84
N PRO A 3 11.82 -14.47 -19.40
CA PRO A 3 12.05 -13.21 -18.68
C PRO A 3 11.21 -13.18 -17.40
N LYS A 4 11.76 -12.59 -16.33
CA LYS A 4 11.01 -12.32 -15.11
C LYS A 4 10.00 -11.22 -15.37
N ARG A 5 8.81 -11.36 -14.77
CA ARG A 5 7.71 -10.41 -14.93
C ARG A 5 7.39 -9.74 -13.61
N ILE A 6 7.40 -8.42 -13.59
CA ILE A 6 7.06 -7.63 -12.42
C ILE A 6 5.85 -6.76 -12.74
N MET A 7 4.80 -6.89 -11.94
CA MET A 7 3.64 -6.00 -12.01
C MET A 7 3.79 -4.89 -11.00
N ILE A 8 3.79 -3.62 -11.45
CA ILE A 8 4.02 -2.44 -10.60
C ILE A 8 2.75 -1.60 -10.54
N SER A 9 2.21 -1.36 -9.34
CA SER A 9 1.10 -0.43 -9.11
C SER A 9 1.62 0.99 -8.87
N ALA A 10 1.27 1.92 -9.76
CA ALA A 10 1.50 3.35 -9.62
C ALA A 10 0.15 4.08 -9.58
N ASP A 11 -0.49 4.08 -8.42
CA ASP A 11 -1.87 4.53 -8.21
C ASP A 11 -2.02 6.05 -8.00
N HIS A 12 -0.93 6.82 -8.01
CA HIS A 12 -0.92 8.28 -7.83
C HIS A 12 0.36 8.94 -8.37
N GLY A 13 0.33 10.27 -8.51
CA GLY A 13 1.40 11.02 -9.18
C GLY A 13 2.81 10.81 -8.62
N LEU A 14 2.97 10.75 -7.28
CA LEU A 14 4.29 10.49 -6.68
C LEU A 14 4.81 9.07 -7.02
N ALA A 15 3.93 8.09 -7.13
CA ALA A 15 4.31 6.74 -7.54
C ALA A 15 4.73 6.72 -9.02
N VAL A 16 4.02 7.45 -9.88
CA VAL A 16 4.40 7.61 -11.28
C VAL A 16 5.79 8.24 -11.39
N VAL A 17 6.07 9.31 -10.64
CA VAL A 17 7.40 9.92 -10.59
C VAL A 17 8.44 8.91 -10.11
N TYR A 18 8.17 8.22 -8.99
CA TYR A 18 9.10 7.27 -8.38
C TYR A 18 9.50 6.14 -9.33
N PHE A 19 8.55 5.54 -10.04
CA PHE A 19 8.83 4.38 -10.90
C PHE A 19 9.25 4.77 -12.33
N LEU A 20 8.70 5.84 -12.91
CA LEU A 20 8.86 6.14 -14.33
C LEU A 20 9.83 7.29 -14.63
N GLN A 21 10.06 8.21 -13.68
CA GLN A 21 10.94 9.36 -13.88
C GLN A 21 12.29 9.23 -13.16
N THR A 22 12.58 8.04 -12.65
CA THR A 22 13.85 7.68 -12.02
C THR A 22 14.49 6.53 -12.79
N ASP A 23 15.64 6.06 -12.34
CA ASP A 23 16.34 4.91 -12.94
C ASP A 23 15.70 3.56 -12.62
N VAL A 24 14.62 3.51 -11.81
CA VAL A 24 13.98 2.24 -11.41
C VAL A 24 13.47 1.48 -12.64
N LEU A 25 12.66 2.11 -13.49
CA LEU A 25 12.16 1.45 -14.70
C LEU A 25 13.26 1.08 -15.69
N PRO A 26 14.17 2.02 -16.09
CA PRO A 26 15.29 1.66 -16.96
C PRO A 26 16.11 0.49 -16.43
N THR A 27 16.49 0.49 -15.16
CA THR A 27 17.29 -0.58 -14.56
C THR A 27 16.60 -1.96 -14.64
N LEU A 28 15.28 -2.01 -14.42
CA LEU A 28 14.53 -3.26 -14.54
C LEU A 28 14.51 -3.77 -15.99
N LEU A 29 14.25 -2.90 -16.95
CA LEU A 29 14.20 -3.26 -18.36
C LEU A 29 15.57 -3.66 -18.90
N ASP A 30 16.64 -2.97 -18.51
CA ASP A 30 18.02 -3.28 -18.90
C ASP A 30 18.46 -4.62 -18.31
N ALA A 31 17.91 -5.02 -17.17
CA ALA A 31 18.09 -6.36 -16.58
C ALA A 31 17.25 -7.45 -17.28
N GLY A 32 16.53 -7.12 -18.34
CA GLY A 32 15.70 -8.07 -19.09
C GLY A 32 14.37 -8.44 -18.38
N VAL A 33 13.91 -7.62 -17.44
CA VAL A 33 12.63 -7.81 -16.75
C VAL A 33 11.50 -7.23 -17.60
N GLU A 34 10.43 -7.99 -17.78
CA GLU A 34 9.17 -7.44 -18.32
C GLU A 34 8.38 -6.74 -17.23
N VAL A 35 8.03 -5.47 -17.45
CA VAL A 35 7.31 -4.65 -16.48
C VAL A 35 5.87 -4.42 -16.94
N ILE A 36 4.92 -4.82 -16.12
CA ILE A 36 3.49 -4.51 -16.27
C ILE A 36 3.15 -3.40 -15.30
N LEU A 37 3.07 -2.17 -15.79
CA LEU A 37 2.69 -1.01 -15.00
C LEU A 37 1.17 -0.92 -14.93
N VAL A 38 0.62 -0.92 -13.72
CA VAL A 38 -0.83 -0.76 -13.47
C VAL A 38 -1.05 0.62 -12.86
N THR A 39 -1.75 1.50 -13.56
CA THR A 39 -1.95 2.90 -13.19
C THR A 39 -3.41 3.33 -13.30
N ASP A 40 -3.72 4.57 -12.93
CA ASP A 40 -5.07 5.12 -13.13
C ASP A 40 -5.52 4.93 -14.59
N ASP A 41 -6.74 4.40 -14.76
CA ASP A 41 -7.30 4.09 -16.07
C ASP A 41 -7.29 5.31 -17.01
N GLY A 42 -7.52 6.52 -16.46
CA GLY A 42 -7.49 7.79 -17.22
C GLY A 42 -6.10 8.25 -17.64
N LEU A 43 -5.04 7.70 -17.03
CA LEU A 43 -3.64 8.04 -17.35
C LEU A 43 -2.96 7.01 -18.26
N LYS A 44 -3.59 5.87 -18.52
CA LYS A 44 -3.01 4.74 -19.27
C LYS A 44 -2.43 5.18 -20.61
N GLU A 45 -3.21 5.87 -21.43
CA GLU A 45 -2.78 6.29 -22.76
C GLU A 45 -1.63 7.31 -22.70
N GLN A 46 -1.73 8.30 -21.84
CA GLN A 46 -0.71 9.32 -21.66
C GLN A 46 0.63 8.70 -21.19
N ILE A 47 0.58 7.77 -20.26
CA ILE A 47 1.78 7.08 -19.77
C ILE A 47 2.36 6.19 -20.87
N THR A 48 1.52 5.48 -21.63
CA THR A 48 1.99 4.67 -22.76
C THR A 48 2.69 5.51 -23.82
N GLN A 49 2.13 6.67 -24.17
CA GLN A 49 2.75 7.58 -25.14
C GLN A 49 4.08 8.14 -24.65
N ARG A 50 4.16 8.51 -23.36
CA ARG A 50 5.34 9.19 -22.83
C ARG A 50 6.49 8.26 -22.46
N PHE A 51 6.18 7.09 -21.92
CA PHE A 51 7.15 6.15 -21.36
C PHE A 51 7.22 4.81 -22.08
N GLY A 52 6.36 4.59 -23.09
CA GLY A 52 6.29 3.33 -23.83
C GLY A 52 7.62 2.95 -24.44
N ARG A 53 8.06 1.72 -24.17
CA ARG A 53 9.31 1.13 -24.68
C ARG A 53 9.22 -0.40 -24.64
N PRO A 54 10.07 -1.12 -25.37
CA PRO A 54 10.10 -2.58 -25.31
C PRO A 54 10.24 -3.09 -23.86
N GLY A 55 9.48 -4.11 -23.50
CA GLY A 55 9.47 -4.67 -22.14
C GLY A 55 8.55 -3.97 -21.14
N LEU A 56 7.93 -2.83 -21.49
CA LEU A 56 6.93 -2.15 -20.69
C LEU A 56 5.53 -2.30 -21.28
N VAL A 57 4.60 -2.84 -20.49
CA VAL A 57 3.16 -2.86 -20.78
C VAL A 57 2.45 -1.97 -19.76
N VAL A 58 1.49 -1.15 -20.19
CA VAL A 58 0.70 -0.28 -19.29
C VAL A 58 -0.73 -0.75 -19.25
N GLU A 59 -1.25 -0.99 -18.04
CA GLU A 59 -2.63 -1.45 -17.80
C GLU A 59 -3.36 -0.55 -16.81
N GLY A 60 -4.70 -0.65 -16.78
CA GLY A 60 -5.54 0.10 -15.86
C GLY A 60 -5.63 -0.54 -14.47
N LEU A 61 -5.53 0.28 -13.41
CA LEU A 61 -5.68 -0.16 -12.01
C LEU A 61 -7.16 -0.33 -11.59
N ARG A 62 -8.11 -0.05 -12.50
CA ARG A 62 -9.55 -0.25 -12.28
C ARG A 62 -10.07 0.41 -11.00
N LEU A 63 -9.62 1.64 -10.76
CA LEU A 63 -9.91 2.36 -9.52
C LEU A 63 -11.41 2.54 -9.28
N ASN A 64 -12.21 2.70 -10.35
CA ASN A 64 -13.66 2.82 -10.23
C ASN A 64 -14.28 1.50 -9.75
N GLN A 65 -13.87 0.35 -10.30
CA GLN A 65 -14.33 -0.97 -9.84
C GLN A 65 -13.93 -1.24 -8.39
N ALA A 66 -12.71 -0.83 -8.00
CA ALA A 66 -12.23 -0.94 -6.63
C ALA A 66 -13.03 -0.05 -5.65
N ARG A 67 -13.43 1.16 -6.07
CA ARG A 67 -14.31 2.04 -5.28
C ARG A 67 -15.71 1.46 -5.16
N ASP A 68 -16.30 1.04 -6.27
CA ASP A 68 -17.64 0.42 -6.30
C ASP A 68 -17.70 -0.81 -5.39
N TYR A 69 -16.66 -1.65 -5.41
CA TYR A 69 -16.57 -2.77 -4.50
C TYR A 69 -16.51 -2.33 -3.03
N PHE A 70 -15.69 -1.33 -2.71
CA PHE A 70 -15.59 -0.78 -1.35
C PHE A 70 -16.93 -0.22 -0.88
N ASP A 71 -17.68 0.47 -1.75
CA ASP A 71 -18.93 1.15 -1.40
C ASP A 71 -20.12 0.18 -1.30
N ARG A 72 -20.10 -0.92 -2.05
CA ARG A 72 -21.21 -1.89 -2.08
C ARG A 72 -21.01 -3.08 -1.15
N GLU A 73 -19.78 -3.61 -1.09
CA GLU A 73 -19.51 -4.85 -0.35
C GLU A 73 -19.20 -4.57 1.12
N GLN A 74 -20.22 -4.75 1.97
CA GLN A 74 -20.09 -4.58 3.43
C GLN A 74 -19.35 -3.29 3.82
N HIS A 75 -19.71 -2.17 3.19
CA HIS A 75 -19.03 -0.86 3.33
C HIS A 75 -18.69 -0.51 4.79
N THR A 76 -19.66 -0.67 5.71
CA THR A 76 -19.47 -0.35 7.14
C THR A 76 -18.31 -1.14 7.76
N TRP A 77 -18.20 -2.44 7.49
CA TRP A 77 -17.10 -3.25 8.00
C TRP A 77 -15.77 -2.88 7.37
N GLN A 78 -15.74 -2.71 6.05
CA GLN A 78 -14.52 -2.27 5.36
C GLN A 78 -14.04 -0.91 5.87
N TYR A 79 -14.95 0.04 6.07
CA TYR A 79 -14.66 1.35 6.62
C TYR A 79 -14.04 1.24 8.03
N TRP A 80 -14.68 0.53 8.96
CA TRP A 80 -14.17 0.41 10.33
C TRP A 80 -12.85 -0.34 10.41
N LEU A 81 -12.66 -1.40 9.65
CA LEU A 81 -11.39 -2.10 9.58
C LEU A 81 -10.28 -1.20 8.99
N HIS A 82 -10.62 -0.37 7.99
CA HIS A 82 -9.69 0.60 7.43
C HIS A 82 -9.32 1.68 8.45
N PHE A 83 -10.30 2.24 9.14
CA PHE A 83 -10.11 3.23 10.18
C PHE A 83 -9.26 2.69 11.35
N LEU A 84 -9.60 1.51 11.86
CA LEU A 84 -8.85 0.88 12.96
C LEU A 84 -7.41 0.54 12.55
N ARG A 85 -7.17 0.15 11.29
CA ARG A 85 -5.83 -0.04 10.75
C ARG A 85 -5.02 1.26 10.84
N TRP A 86 -5.64 2.35 10.41
CA TRP A 86 -5.00 3.65 10.40
C TRP A 86 -4.69 4.14 11.83
N MET A 87 -5.64 4.01 12.77
CA MET A 87 -5.49 4.45 14.16
C MET A 87 -4.70 3.47 15.05
N GLY A 88 -4.62 2.20 14.67
CA GLY A 88 -4.21 1.09 15.52
C GLY A 88 -2.72 0.74 15.52
N GLY A 89 -1.87 1.49 14.83
CA GLY A 89 -0.42 1.29 14.88
C GLY A 89 0.14 1.35 16.30
N SER A 90 1.26 0.68 16.55
CA SER A 90 1.86 0.59 17.88
C SER A 90 2.19 1.98 18.48
N LYS A 91 2.03 2.13 19.79
CA LYS A 91 2.44 3.33 20.54
C LYS A 91 3.96 3.45 20.72
N ARG A 92 4.76 2.54 20.20
CA ARG A 92 6.22 2.57 20.28
C ARG A 92 6.87 3.61 19.36
N ILE A 93 6.07 4.23 18.49
CA ILE A 93 6.46 5.38 17.66
C ILE A 93 5.57 6.57 17.99
N ASN A 94 5.89 7.74 17.44
CA ASN A 94 5.09 8.95 17.65
C ASN A 94 3.64 8.76 17.19
N THR A 95 2.68 9.04 18.06
CA THR A 95 1.23 8.89 17.79
C THR A 95 0.47 10.22 17.84
N THR A 96 1.15 11.34 18.00
CA THR A 96 0.54 12.65 18.27
C THR A 96 -0.47 13.07 17.21
N ALA A 97 -0.14 12.88 15.93
CA ALA A 97 -1.05 13.21 14.84
C ALA A 97 -2.34 12.39 14.90
N MET A 98 -2.23 11.07 15.18
CA MET A 98 -3.38 10.18 15.31
C MET A 98 -4.22 10.48 16.56
N ASP A 99 -3.58 10.87 17.65
CA ASP A 99 -4.27 11.26 18.87
C ASP A 99 -5.02 12.59 18.66
N GLY A 100 -4.45 13.52 17.91
CA GLY A 100 -5.12 14.74 17.45
C GLY A 100 -6.35 14.43 16.63
N HIS A 101 -6.22 13.56 15.64
CA HIS A 101 -7.35 13.15 14.77
C HIS A 101 -8.47 12.45 15.54
N LEU A 102 -8.15 11.55 16.48
CA LEU A 102 -9.15 10.92 17.36
C LEU A 102 -9.87 11.93 18.26
N ARG A 103 -9.17 12.96 18.74
CA ARG A 103 -9.80 14.05 19.52
C ARG A 103 -10.74 14.87 18.65
N GLN A 104 -10.29 15.31 17.50
CA GLN A 104 -11.09 16.08 16.55
C GLN A 104 -12.34 15.31 16.14
N MET A 105 -12.22 14.05 15.79
CA MET A 105 -13.35 13.17 15.49
C MET A 105 -14.37 13.11 16.62
N GLY A 106 -13.91 13.06 17.88
CA GLY A 106 -14.78 13.06 19.05
C GLY A 106 -15.55 14.37 19.26
N VAL A 107 -15.03 15.49 18.76
CA VAL A 107 -15.69 16.80 18.82
C VAL A 107 -16.70 16.96 17.68
N GLU A 108 -16.31 16.62 16.46
CA GLU A 108 -17.06 16.86 15.23
C GLU A 108 -18.16 15.82 14.95
N THR A 109 -18.11 14.67 15.63
CA THR A 109 -19.05 13.57 15.35
C THR A 109 -20.47 13.87 15.86
N SER A 110 -21.47 13.25 15.22
CA SER A 110 -22.87 13.34 15.61
C SER A 110 -23.12 12.80 17.04
N ARG A 111 -24.30 13.08 17.61
CA ARG A 111 -24.69 12.56 18.92
C ARG A 111 -24.58 11.03 19.02
N LYS A 112 -25.00 10.30 17.97
CA LYS A 112 -24.84 8.83 17.88
C LYS A 112 -23.37 8.42 17.83
N GLY A 113 -22.54 9.14 17.08
CA GLY A 113 -21.10 8.91 17.02
C GLY A 113 -20.42 9.11 18.37
N LYS A 114 -20.85 10.11 19.17
CA LYS A 114 -20.33 10.32 20.53
C LYS A 114 -20.53 9.10 21.44
N LEU A 115 -21.63 8.38 21.30
CA LEU A 115 -21.88 7.12 22.04
C LEU A 115 -20.92 6.00 21.62
N LEU A 116 -20.43 5.99 20.39
CA LEU A 116 -19.46 5.00 19.90
C LEU A 116 -18.00 5.34 20.27
N MET A 117 -17.70 6.59 20.60
CA MET A 117 -16.32 7.04 20.86
C MET A 117 -15.60 6.27 21.98
N PRO A 118 -16.25 5.89 23.12
CA PRO A 118 -15.58 5.06 24.13
C PRO A 118 -15.11 3.71 23.56
N PHE A 119 -15.93 3.06 22.74
CA PHE A 119 -15.60 1.77 22.11
C PHE A 119 -14.47 1.92 21.08
N ILE A 120 -14.50 2.98 20.28
CA ILE A 120 -13.43 3.30 19.32
C ILE A 120 -12.11 3.55 20.04
N ARG A 121 -12.14 4.33 21.13
CA ARG A 121 -10.95 4.58 21.96
C ARG A 121 -10.41 3.30 22.60
N LEU A 122 -11.29 2.45 23.12
CA LEU A 122 -10.91 1.15 23.69
C LEU A 122 -10.28 0.25 22.62
N ALA A 123 -10.92 0.10 21.45
CA ALA A 123 -10.39 -0.70 20.35
C ALA A 123 -9.02 -0.19 19.90
N THR A 124 -8.86 1.13 19.74
CA THR A 124 -7.58 1.76 19.41
C THR A 124 -6.54 1.54 20.51
N TRP A 125 -6.93 1.64 21.78
CA TRP A 125 -6.06 1.38 22.91
C TRP A 125 -5.53 -0.06 22.93
N VAL A 126 -6.41 -1.06 22.68
CA VAL A 126 -6.04 -2.47 22.57
C VAL A 126 -5.08 -2.68 21.39
N LEU A 127 -5.42 -2.18 20.22
CA LEU A 127 -4.60 -2.33 19.02
C LEU A 127 -3.19 -1.75 19.22
N ARG A 128 -3.08 -0.57 19.82
CA ARG A 128 -1.79 0.10 20.05
C ARG A 128 -0.88 -0.65 21.03
N ARG A 129 -1.43 -1.53 21.87
CA ARG A 129 -0.69 -2.31 22.87
C ARG A 129 -0.49 -3.77 22.49
N SER A 130 -1.43 -4.35 21.74
CA SER A 130 -1.42 -5.77 21.41
C SER A 130 -0.98 -6.03 19.96
N ARG A 131 0.18 -6.69 19.79
CA ARG A 131 0.64 -7.19 18.49
C ARG A 131 -0.33 -8.23 17.90
N LEU A 132 -0.92 -9.07 18.75
CA LEU A 132 -1.88 -10.08 18.30
C LEU A 132 -3.15 -9.43 17.73
N ALA A 133 -3.68 -8.39 18.40
CA ALA A 133 -4.85 -7.65 17.91
C ALA A 133 -4.56 -6.96 16.56
N ARG A 134 -3.36 -6.37 16.39
CA ARG A 134 -2.94 -5.78 15.10
C ARG A 134 -2.83 -6.83 13.99
N ARG A 135 -2.22 -7.99 14.29
CA ARG A 135 -2.13 -9.10 13.33
C ARG A 135 -3.50 -9.64 12.94
N TRP A 136 -4.38 -9.79 13.91
CA TRP A 136 -5.76 -10.18 13.65
C TRP A 136 -6.47 -9.18 12.73
N LEU A 137 -6.36 -7.89 13.02
CA LEU A 137 -6.97 -6.83 12.21
C LEU A 137 -6.48 -6.86 10.75
N VAL A 138 -5.16 -6.99 10.54
CA VAL A 138 -4.58 -7.07 9.19
C VAL A 138 -5.09 -8.32 8.46
N ARG A 139 -5.21 -9.47 9.14
CA ARG A 139 -5.76 -10.70 8.56
C ARG A 139 -7.25 -10.58 8.25
N ALA A 140 -8.04 -9.99 9.15
CA ALA A 140 -9.48 -9.83 8.97
C ALA A 140 -9.83 -9.01 7.71
N LYS A 141 -8.96 -8.11 7.30
CA LYS A 141 -9.13 -7.29 6.09
C LYS A 141 -8.93 -8.08 4.79
N GLN A 142 -8.20 -9.19 4.82
CA GLN A 142 -7.95 -10.02 3.62
C GLN A 142 -9.21 -10.70 3.10
N ARG A 143 -10.24 -10.88 3.94
CA ARG A 143 -11.56 -11.39 3.51
C ARG A 143 -12.23 -10.52 2.43
N PHE A 144 -11.87 -9.25 2.35
CA PHE A 144 -12.35 -8.32 1.33
C PHE A 144 -11.35 -8.25 0.18
N THR A 145 -11.30 -9.32 -0.62
CA THR A 145 -10.44 -9.44 -1.79
C THR A 145 -11.34 -9.67 -3.01
N PRO A 146 -11.69 -8.62 -3.75
CA PRO A 146 -12.45 -8.77 -4.99
C PRO A 146 -11.55 -9.38 -6.07
N ALA A 147 -12.14 -10.18 -6.95
CA ALA A 147 -11.46 -10.75 -8.12
C ALA A 147 -11.47 -9.74 -9.31
N ILE A 148 -11.00 -8.52 -9.07
CA ILE A 148 -11.01 -7.44 -10.08
C ILE A 148 -9.89 -7.62 -11.12
N TYR A 149 -8.77 -8.23 -10.72
CA TYR A 149 -7.53 -8.29 -11.51
C TYR A 149 -7.26 -9.69 -12.10
N THR A 150 -8.21 -10.61 -12.00
CA THR A 150 -8.05 -12.03 -12.41
C THR A 150 -7.48 -12.17 -13.82
N ASP A 151 -8.04 -11.46 -14.79
CA ASP A 151 -7.59 -11.49 -16.19
C ASP A 151 -6.18 -10.94 -16.39
N LEU A 152 -5.76 -9.94 -15.59
CA LEU A 152 -4.38 -9.43 -15.61
C LEU A 152 -3.40 -10.49 -15.08
N PHE A 153 -3.75 -11.15 -13.98
CA PHE A 153 -2.92 -12.21 -13.42
C PHE A 153 -2.84 -13.44 -14.35
N GLU A 154 -3.94 -13.81 -15.00
CA GLU A 154 -3.97 -14.93 -15.98
C GLU A 154 -3.15 -14.59 -17.23
N ARG A 155 -3.26 -13.37 -17.73
CA ARG A 155 -2.57 -12.92 -18.95
C ARG A 155 -1.07 -12.77 -18.75
N TYR A 156 -0.66 -12.11 -17.66
CA TYR A 156 0.73 -11.71 -17.47
C TYR A 156 1.52 -12.64 -16.56
N GLN A 157 0.88 -13.40 -15.69
CA GLN A 157 1.52 -14.35 -14.75
C GLN A 157 2.75 -13.74 -14.07
N PRO A 158 2.63 -12.60 -13.33
CA PRO A 158 3.78 -11.94 -12.76
C PRO A 158 4.44 -12.78 -11.67
N ASP A 159 5.77 -12.75 -11.61
CA ASP A 159 6.56 -13.38 -10.55
C ASP A 159 6.52 -12.55 -9.25
N LEU A 160 6.31 -11.23 -9.37
CA LEU A 160 6.30 -10.27 -8.26
C LEU A 160 5.29 -9.16 -8.53
N VAL A 161 4.56 -8.75 -7.50
CA VAL A 161 3.73 -7.53 -7.53
C VAL A 161 4.33 -6.50 -6.60
N VAL A 162 4.65 -5.32 -7.13
CA VAL A 162 5.19 -4.18 -6.39
C VAL A 162 4.15 -3.07 -6.33
N ALA A 163 3.91 -2.51 -5.16
CA ALA A 163 3.01 -1.38 -5.01
C ALA A 163 3.70 -0.17 -4.36
N SER A 164 3.19 1.02 -4.67
CA SER A 164 3.67 2.29 -4.11
C SER A 164 3.33 2.48 -2.63
N THR A 165 2.54 1.56 -2.07
CA THR A 165 2.18 1.53 -0.64
C THR A 165 1.96 0.07 -0.20
N PRO A 166 2.06 -0.26 1.09
CA PRO A 166 1.69 -1.58 1.58
C PRO A 166 0.15 -1.73 1.71
N GLY A 167 -0.60 -1.31 0.68
CA GLY A 167 -2.06 -1.38 0.63
C GLY A 167 -2.77 -0.31 1.47
N TRP A 168 -2.19 0.87 1.61
CA TRP A 168 -2.85 1.98 2.31
C TRP A 168 -3.96 2.61 1.49
N ARG A 169 -3.88 2.50 0.17
CA ARG A 169 -4.82 3.04 -0.81
C ARG A 169 -5.62 1.92 -1.49
N LEU A 170 -6.19 2.17 -2.66
CA LEU A 170 -6.98 1.17 -3.41
C LEU A 170 -6.13 0.06 -4.04
N ASP A 171 -4.81 0.27 -4.18
CA ASP A 171 -3.81 -0.74 -4.53
C ASP A 171 -3.83 -1.97 -3.61
N ARG A 172 -4.43 -1.85 -2.42
CA ARG A 172 -4.63 -2.97 -1.49
C ARG A 172 -5.35 -4.17 -2.10
N TYR A 173 -6.23 -3.95 -3.05
CA TYR A 173 -6.99 -5.04 -3.67
C TYR A 173 -6.12 -5.83 -4.65
N LEU A 174 -5.27 -5.15 -5.42
CA LEU A 174 -4.26 -5.81 -6.27
C LEU A 174 -3.31 -6.66 -5.43
N LEU A 175 -2.74 -6.08 -4.35
CA LEU A 175 -1.84 -6.80 -3.45
C LEU A 175 -2.51 -8.00 -2.76
N ARG A 176 -3.78 -7.87 -2.35
CA ARG A 176 -4.52 -8.98 -1.73
C ARG A 176 -4.80 -10.10 -2.72
N GLU A 177 -5.18 -9.78 -3.95
CA GLU A 177 -5.41 -10.77 -5.00
C GLU A 177 -4.10 -11.48 -5.37
N ALA A 178 -2.99 -10.76 -5.50
CA ALA A 178 -1.66 -11.35 -5.69
C ALA A 178 -1.31 -12.33 -4.56
N ALA A 179 -1.45 -11.91 -3.31
CA ALA A 179 -1.16 -12.75 -2.16
C ALA A 179 -2.07 -13.98 -2.06
N ALA A 180 -3.35 -13.86 -2.43
CA ALA A 180 -4.28 -14.98 -2.48
C ALA A 180 -3.90 -16.03 -3.54
N ARG A 181 -3.19 -15.61 -4.59
CA ARG A 181 -2.65 -16.47 -5.65
C ARG A 181 -1.27 -17.03 -5.34
N GLY A 182 -0.70 -16.69 -4.17
CA GLY A 182 0.66 -17.11 -3.76
C GLY A 182 1.79 -16.37 -4.49
N ILE A 183 1.48 -15.24 -5.15
CA ILE A 183 2.46 -14.41 -5.82
C ILE A 183 3.15 -13.53 -4.77
N GLU A 184 4.50 -13.44 -4.85
CA GLU A 184 5.29 -12.56 -3.98
C GLU A 184 4.87 -11.11 -4.14
N THR A 185 4.84 -10.38 -3.01
CA THR A 185 4.40 -8.99 -2.98
C THR A 185 5.45 -8.10 -2.32
N ALA A 186 5.68 -6.93 -2.88
CA ALA A 186 6.54 -5.92 -2.32
C ALA A 186 5.84 -4.54 -2.28
N ALA A 187 6.29 -3.69 -1.39
CA ALA A 187 5.84 -2.31 -1.34
C ALA A 187 7.03 -1.36 -1.26
N VAL A 188 6.83 -0.16 -1.76
CA VAL A 188 7.81 0.92 -1.70
C VAL A 188 7.22 2.09 -0.90
N ILE A 189 7.98 2.65 0.02
CA ILE A 189 7.59 3.87 0.72
C ILE A 189 8.00 5.08 -0.13
N VAL A 190 7.02 5.75 -0.72
CA VAL A 190 7.26 6.91 -1.61
C VAL A 190 7.21 8.27 -0.89
N GLY A 191 6.88 8.31 0.41
CA GLY A 191 6.81 9.53 1.22
C GLY A 191 7.55 9.40 2.55
N TRP A 192 8.19 10.47 3.00
CA TRP A 192 9.00 10.48 4.22
C TRP A 192 8.20 10.23 5.50
N ASP A 193 6.95 10.68 5.56
CA ASP A 193 6.06 10.59 6.72
C ASP A 193 5.16 9.34 6.72
N ASN A 194 5.20 8.56 5.64
CA ASN A 194 4.25 7.47 5.43
C ASN A 194 4.20 6.43 6.55
N PRO A 195 5.31 5.95 7.14
CA PRO A 195 5.25 4.96 8.22
C PRO A 195 4.54 5.47 9.47
N SER A 196 4.74 6.73 9.84
CA SER A 196 4.10 7.34 11.01
C SER A 196 2.65 7.78 10.75
N SER A 197 2.32 8.17 9.51
CA SER A 197 1.00 8.68 9.14
C SER A 197 0.00 7.57 8.77
N TYR A 198 0.43 6.52 8.04
CA TYR A 198 -0.47 5.48 7.53
C TYR A 198 -0.44 4.16 8.29
N ARG A 199 0.62 3.86 9.01
CA ARG A 199 0.78 2.77 9.99
C ARG A 199 0.61 1.35 9.43
N LEU A 200 -0.38 0.57 9.94
CA LEU A 200 -0.48 -0.85 9.62
C LEU A 200 -0.75 -1.07 8.11
N PRO A 201 -0.21 -2.16 7.52
CA PRO A 201 -0.46 -2.49 6.13
C PRO A 201 -1.94 -2.77 5.87
N GLY A 202 -2.39 -2.48 4.66
CA GLY A 202 -3.74 -2.74 4.18
C GLY A 202 -3.91 -4.06 3.45
N ALA A 203 -2.79 -4.69 3.09
CA ALA A 203 -2.71 -5.96 2.38
C ALA A 203 -1.54 -6.80 2.92
N PRO A 204 -1.48 -8.12 2.64
CA PRO A 204 -0.28 -8.90 2.83
C PRO A 204 0.83 -8.37 1.91
N VAL A 205 2.00 -8.14 2.48
CA VAL A 205 3.19 -7.72 1.74
C VAL A 205 4.38 -8.46 2.32
N ASN A 206 5.17 -9.10 1.45
CA ASN A 206 6.32 -9.89 1.85
C ASN A 206 7.54 -9.01 2.14
N TRP A 207 7.77 -7.99 1.30
CA TRP A 207 8.95 -7.12 1.35
C TRP A 207 8.56 -5.66 1.29
N ILE A 208 9.32 -4.80 1.96
CA ILE A 208 9.08 -3.35 1.90
C ILE A 208 10.42 -2.61 1.82
N THR A 209 10.49 -1.63 0.93
CA THR A 209 11.60 -0.69 0.86
C THR A 209 11.21 0.65 1.47
N CYS A 210 12.15 1.27 2.14
CA CYS A 210 11.98 2.59 2.76
C CYS A 210 13.23 3.46 2.54
N TRP A 211 13.13 4.73 2.91
CA TRP A 211 14.14 5.74 2.62
C TRP A 211 15.37 5.68 3.53
N SER A 212 15.17 5.32 4.80
CA SER A 212 16.20 5.45 5.83
C SER A 212 16.02 4.46 6.97
N GLU A 213 17.05 4.31 7.77
CA GLU A 213 17.01 3.54 9.02
C GLU A 213 15.95 4.08 10.02
N ILE A 214 15.66 5.38 9.99
CA ILE A 214 14.59 5.97 10.82
C ILE A 214 13.24 5.39 10.40
N GLN A 215 12.93 5.39 9.10
CA GLN A 215 11.69 4.79 8.58
C GLN A 215 11.64 3.28 8.82
N LYS A 216 12.75 2.57 8.64
CA LYS A 216 12.85 1.13 8.97
C LYS A 216 12.47 0.89 10.43
N ARG A 217 13.04 1.66 11.34
CA ARG A 217 12.71 1.59 12.77
C ARG A 217 11.22 1.85 13.03
N GLU A 218 10.62 2.84 12.37
CA GLU A 218 9.19 3.14 12.50
C GLU A 218 8.31 2.01 11.97
N LEU A 219 8.65 1.41 10.84
CA LEU A 219 7.95 0.24 10.30
C LEU A 219 8.01 -0.95 11.26
N VAL A 220 9.20 -1.26 11.79
CA VAL A 220 9.39 -2.38 12.72
C VAL A 220 8.66 -2.13 14.04
N LEU A 221 8.80 -0.94 14.63
CA LEU A 221 8.22 -0.63 15.94
C LEU A 221 6.74 -0.25 15.87
N GLY A 222 6.32 0.45 14.82
CA GLY A 222 4.98 1.01 14.65
C GLY A 222 3.98 0.04 14.01
N SER A 223 4.47 -0.79 13.07
CA SER A 223 3.62 -1.62 12.21
C SER A 223 3.96 -3.12 12.26
N ASP A 224 4.80 -3.53 13.20
CA ASP A 224 5.21 -4.93 13.46
C ASP A 224 5.91 -5.63 12.29
N TRP A 225 6.56 -4.89 11.40
CA TRP A 225 7.37 -5.49 10.35
C TRP A 225 8.54 -6.27 10.94
N GLN A 226 8.91 -7.36 10.27
CA GLN A 226 10.15 -8.07 10.56
C GLN A 226 11.31 -7.27 9.94
N SER A 227 12.36 -7.03 10.71
CA SER A 227 13.50 -6.19 10.28
C SER A 227 14.16 -6.69 8.99
N GLU A 228 14.20 -8.02 8.82
CA GLU A 228 14.79 -8.72 7.68
C GLU A 228 14.01 -8.50 6.38
N ARG A 229 12.74 -8.10 6.49
CA ARG A 229 11.84 -7.84 5.36
C ARG A 229 11.72 -6.35 5.03
N VAL A 230 12.44 -5.50 5.75
CA VAL A 230 12.48 -4.05 5.51
C VAL A 230 13.85 -3.66 4.99
N HIS A 231 13.93 -3.20 3.76
CA HIS A 231 15.17 -2.78 3.09
C HIS A 231 15.24 -1.26 3.00
N VAL A 232 16.39 -0.69 3.31
CA VAL A 232 16.66 0.74 3.10
C VAL A 232 17.20 0.89 1.68
N GLY A 233 16.39 1.49 0.81
CA GLY A 233 16.69 1.67 -0.62
C GLY A 233 16.97 3.13 -1.01
N GLY A 234 16.90 4.07 -0.06
CA GLY A 234 17.06 5.49 -0.38
C GLY A 234 15.84 6.09 -1.07
N ILE A 235 16.06 7.15 -1.83
CA ILE A 235 15.03 7.97 -2.46
C ILE A 235 15.37 8.16 -3.95
N PRO A 236 14.98 7.24 -4.84
CA PRO A 236 15.33 7.32 -6.26
C PRO A 236 14.95 8.65 -6.94
N SER A 237 13.85 9.27 -6.51
CA SER A 237 13.43 10.57 -7.04
C SER A 237 14.38 11.73 -6.74
N TYR A 238 15.36 11.55 -5.87
CA TYR A 238 16.38 12.54 -5.53
C TYR A 238 17.76 12.24 -6.11
N ASP A 239 17.94 11.09 -6.75
CA ASP A 239 19.23 10.69 -7.32
C ASP A 239 19.75 11.70 -8.34
N GLY A 240 18.84 12.39 -9.06
CA GLY A 240 19.19 13.44 -10.01
C GLY A 240 19.90 14.67 -9.42
N TYR A 241 19.83 14.88 -8.09
CA TYR A 241 20.55 15.97 -7.42
C TYR A 241 22.03 15.64 -7.13
N PHE A 242 22.43 14.38 -7.31
CA PHE A 242 23.77 13.89 -7.00
C PHE A 242 24.57 13.49 -8.25
N ARG A 243 24.05 13.83 -9.45
CA ARG A 243 24.68 13.58 -10.75
C ARG A 243 25.24 14.83 -11.38
#